data_ead39d5037e0202b36b4239924172f58
#
_entry.id   ead39d5037e0202b36b4239924172f58
#
_cell.length_a   1.000
_cell.length_b   1.000
_cell.length_c   1.000
_cell.angle_alpha   90.00
_cell.angle_beta   90.00
_cell.angle_gamma   90.00
#
_symmetry.space_group_name_H-M   'P 1'
#
loop_
_entity.id
_entity.type
_entity.pdbx_description
1 polymer ?
#
loop_
_entity_poly.entity_id
_entity_poly.type
_entity_poly.pdbx_seq_one_letter_code
_entity_poly.pdbx_strand_id
1 'polypeptide(L)'
;VLIPPDALAALPRPFTARRLLNRLGRALRRRGWRVEHRYAETLPVLRVHFPDVAGLGESVTVVGGDGGWWYRSSTGDLLAPCSDVEPAVLRVMTSLDRWIAAAGSSWRTDGV
;
A
#
# COMPACT_ATOMS: atom_id res chain seq x y z
N VAL A 1 -19.05 -8.64 19.11
CA VAL A 1 -19.31 -8.58 17.80
C VAL A 1 -18.56 -9.52 16.87
N LEU A 2 -19.28 -9.97 15.96
CA LEU A 2 -18.79 -10.95 15.02
C LEU A 2 -18.05 -10.30 13.88
N ILE A 3 -16.83 -10.74 13.68
CA ILE A 3 -16.15 -10.45 12.45
C ILE A 3 -16.90 -11.20 11.37
N PRO A 4 -17.33 -10.52 10.30
CA PRO A 4 -18.02 -11.21 9.22
C PRO A 4 -17.18 -12.37 8.70
N PRO A 5 -17.77 -13.52 8.41
CA PRO A 5 -17.03 -14.63 7.83
C PRO A 5 -16.23 -14.22 6.58
N ASP A 6 -16.75 -13.27 5.84
CA ASP A 6 -16.08 -12.73 4.66
C ASP A 6 -14.77 -12.06 5.00
N ALA A 7 -14.70 -11.37 6.14
CA ALA A 7 -13.47 -10.71 6.56
C ALA A 7 -12.39 -11.72 6.95
N LEU A 8 -12.77 -12.84 7.54
CA LEU A 8 -11.84 -13.91 7.91
C LEU A 8 -11.41 -14.71 6.68
N ALA A 9 -12.33 -14.93 5.75
CA ALA A 9 -12.04 -15.63 4.51
C ALA A 9 -11.34 -14.74 3.48
N ALA A 10 -11.22 -13.45 3.78
CA ALA A 10 -10.71 -12.46 2.85
C ALA A 10 -9.19 -12.33 2.84
N LEU A 11 -8.47 -13.13 3.62
CA LEU A 11 -7.01 -13.08 3.62
C LEU A 11 -6.45 -14.14 2.67
N PRO A 12 -5.56 -13.76 1.76
CA PRO A 12 -4.94 -14.72 0.86
C PRO A 12 -3.90 -15.55 1.60
N ARG A 13 -3.53 -16.68 1.02
CA ARG A 13 -2.38 -17.42 1.50
C ARG A 13 -1.13 -16.55 1.35
N PRO A 14 -0.13 -16.71 2.23
CA PRO A 14 1.07 -15.88 2.16
C PRO A 14 1.75 -15.88 0.80
N PHE A 15 1.80 -17.02 0.13
CA PHE A 15 2.38 -17.11 -1.21
C PHE A 15 1.65 -16.22 -2.22
N THR A 16 0.32 -16.26 -2.20
CA THR A 16 -0.51 -15.44 -3.09
C THR A 16 -0.29 -13.96 -2.79
N ALA A 17 -0.30 -13.59 -1.51
CA ALA A 17 -0.08 -12.21 -1.10
C ALA A 17 1.28 -11.71 -1.56
N ARG A 18 2.33 -12.49 -1.35
CA ARG A 18 3.69 -12.12 -1.77
C ARG A 18 3.78 -11.90 -3.27
N ARG A 19 3.18 -12.79 -4.04
CA ARG A 19 3.20 -12.68 -5.51
C ARG A 19 2.54 -11.38 -5.97
N LEU A 20 1.39 -11.06 -5.40
CA LEU A 20 0.64 -9.85 -5.77
C LEU A 20 1.36 -8.59 -5.30
N LEU A 21 1.93 -8.61 -4.11
CA LEU A 21 2.71 -7.50 -3.59
C LEU A 21 4.01 -7.31 -4.38
N ASN A 22 4.64 -8.39 -4.82
CA ASN A 22 5.84 -8.30 -5.68
C ASN A 22 5.52 -7.61 -7.00
N ARG A 23 4.35 -7.90 -7.55
CA ARG A 23 3.92 -7.26 -8.79
C ARG A 23 3.77 -5.75 -8.60
N LEU A 24 3.13 -5.34 -7.53
CA LEU A 24 2.99 -3.92 -7.20
C LEU A 24 4.35 -3.28 -6.91
N GLY A 25 5.20 -3.96 -6.17
CA GLY A 25 6.54 -3.47 -5.85
C GLY A 25 7.39 -3.21 -7.07
N ARG A 26 7.33 -4.10 -8.06
CA ARG A 26 8.06 -3.91 -9.32
C ARG A 26 7.56 -2.68 -10.07
N ALA A 27 6.24 -2.49 -10.12
CA ALA A 27 5.66 -1.35 -10.78
C ALA A 27 6.05 -0.04 -10.10
N LEU A 28 6.09 -0.02 -8.77
CA LEU A 28 6.50 1.16 -8.02
C LEU A 28 7.99 1.45 -8.22
N ARG A 29 8.84 0.44 -8.24
CA ARG A 29 10.28 0.62 -8.49
C ARG A 29 10.55 1.23 -9.87
N ARG A 30 9.78 0.84 -10.86
CA ARG A 30 9.89 1.43 -12.21
C ARG A 30 9.61 2.93 -12.21
N ARG A 31 8.84 3.39 -11.23
CA ARG A 31 8.53 4.80 -11.05
C ARG A 31 9.49 5.52 -10.11
N GLY A 32 10.56 4.84 -9.68
CA GLY A 32 11.56 5.42 -8.80
C GLY A 32 11.27 5.32 -7.32
N TRP A 33 10.24 4.59 -6.91
CA TRP A 33 9.91 4.43 -5.51
C TRP A 33 10.72 3.32 -4.86
N ARG A 34 11.05 3.49 -3.60
CA ARG A 34 11.70 2.47 -2.81
C ARG A 34 10.64 1.59 -2.15
N VAL A 35 10.83 0.28 -2.23
CA VAL A 35 9.91 -0.67 -1.58
C VAL A 35 10.70 -1.60 -0.67
N GLU A 36 10.06 -2.02 0.40
CA GLU A 36 10.61 -2.97 1.36
C GLU A 36 9.63 -4.12 1.53
N HIS A 37 10.10 -5.35 1.39
CA HIS A 37 9.28 -6.55 1.49
C HIS A 37 9.32 -7.06 2.93
N ARG A 38 8.23 -6.87 3.68
CA ARG A 38 8.10 -7.36 5.05
C ARG A 38 7.25 -8.61 5.06
N TYR A 39 7.80 -9.68 4.54
CA TYR A 39 7.07 -10.93 4.35
C TYR A 39 7.26 -11.94 5.48
N ALA A 40 8.13 -11.64 6.43
CA ALA A 40 8.33 -12.47 7.60
C ALA A 40 7.24 -12.30 8.66
N GLU A 41 6.43 -11.29 8.53
CA GLU A 41 5.33 -11.04 9.44
C GLU A 41 4.13 -11.95 9.13
N THR A 42 3.19 -12.03 10.06
CA THR A 42 2.00 -12.87 9.92
C THR A 42 1.25 -12.58 8.62
N LEU A 43 1.10 -11.30 8.29
CA LEU A 43 0.57 -10.89 7.00
C LEU A 43 1.71 -10.26 6.20
N PRO A 44 1.94 -10.72 4.97
CA PRO A 44 2.91 -10.06 4.12
C PRO A 44 2.53 -8.60 3.89
N VAL A 45 3.50 -7.72 4.03
CA VAL A 45 3.32 -6.28 3.87
C VAL A 45 4.37 -5.75 2.91
N LEU A 46 3.94 -4.91 1.99
CA LEU A 46 4.84 -4.14 1.13
C LEU A 46 4.93 -2.73 1.69
N ARG A 47 6.10 -2.33 2.15
CA ARG A 47 6.33 -0.97 2.62
C ARG A 47 6.86 -0.13 1.48
N VAL A 48 6.16 0.96 1.16
CA VAL A 48 6.54 1.87 0.08
C VAL A 48 7.08 3.14 0.72
N HIS A 49 8.31 3.51 0.39
CA HIS A 49 8.97 4.68 0.95
C HIS A 49 9.09 5.77 -0.08
N PHE A 50 8.86 7.01 0.34
CA PHE A 50 9.16 8.15 -0.49
C PHE A 50 10.68 8.33 -0.56
N PRO A 51 11.29 8.45 -1.76
CA PRO A 51 12.75 8.42 -1.90
C PRO A 51 13.46 9.56 -1.17
N ASP A 52 12.85 10.73 -1.12
CA ASP A 52 13.49 11.94 -0.62
C ASP A 52 13.12 12.32 0.81
N VAL A 53 12.21 11.58 1.43
CA VAL A 53 11.72 11.92 2.77
C VAL A 53 11.78 10.68 3.66
N ALA A 54 12.75 10.67 4.56
CA ALA A 54 12.91 9.57 5.50
C ALA A 54 11.69 9.48 6.42
N GLY A 55 11.25 8.26 6.66
CA GLY A 55 10.12 7.99 7.55
C GLY A 55 8.74 8.14 6.94
N LEU A 56 8.65 8.71 5.76
CA LEU A 56 7.37 8.83 5.06
C LEU A 56 7.17 7.62 4.15
N GLY A 57 6.06 6.94 4.32
CA GLY A 57 5.77 5.77 3.52
C GLY A 57 4.36 5.26 3.72
N GLU A 58 4.03 4.23 2.95
CA GLU A 58 2.73 3.58 2.99
C GLU A 58 2.94 2.08 3.11
N SER A 59 2.08 1.41 3.86
CA SER A 59 2.09 -0.05 3.96
C SER A 59 0.91 -0.59 3.16
N VAL A 60 1.19 -1.56 2.31
CA VAL A 60 0.17 -2.17 1.45
C VAL A 60 0.05 -3.65 1.77
N THR A 61 -1.17 -4.11 1.93
CA THR A 61 -1.50 -5.52 2.12
C THR A 61 -2.47 -5.97 1.03
N VAL A 62 -2.71 -7.27 0.97
CA VAL A 62 -3.68 -7.85 0.03
C VAL A 62 -4.83 -8.44 0.83
N VAL A 63 -6.04 -8.10 0.43
CA VAL A 63 -7.26 -8.61 1.07
C VAL A 63 -8.24 -9.07 0.00
N GLY A 64 -9.19 -9.91 0.39
CA GLY A 64 -10.29 -10.30 -0.49
C GLY A 64 -11.33 -9.21 -0.58
N GLY A 65 -11.89 -9.06 -1.77
CA GLY A 65 -12.99 -8.14 -2.03
C GLY A 65 -13.91 -8.72 -3.10
N ASP A 66 -14.82 -7.90 -3.57
CA ASP A 66 -15.73 -8.34 -4.62
C ASP A 66 -14.96 -8.71 -5.88
N GLY A 67 -15.12 -9.94 -6.30
CA GLY A 67 -14.53 -10.41 -7.55
C GLY A 67 -13.05 -10.78 -7.48
N GLY A 68 -12.42 -10.77 -6.32
CA GLY A 68 -11.03 -11.21 -6.21
C GLY A 68 -10.23 -10.52 -5.13
N TRP A 69 -8.91 -10.42 -5.34
CA TRP A 69 -7.99 -9.83 -4.39
C TRP A 69 -7.81 -8.34 -4.66
N TRP A 70 -7.62 -7.58 -3.58
CA TRP A 70 -7.44 -6.13 -3.64
C TRP A 70 -6.20 -5.71 -2.85
N TYR A 71 -5.54 -4.66 -3.30
CA TYR A 71 -4.52 -3.97 -2.51
C TYR A 71 -5.21 -3.03 -1.52
N ARG A 72 -4.71 -3.02 -0.30
CA ARG A 72 -5.27 -2.23 0.79
C ARG A 72 -4.18 -1.41 1.46
N SER A 73 -4.48 -0.15 1.77
CA SER A 73 -3.55 0.74 2.45
C SER A 73 -3.53 0.50 3.96
N SER A 74 -2.57 1.11 4.65
CA SER A 74 -2.46 1.03 6.10
C SER A 74 -3.66 1.67 6.82
N THR A 75 -4.34 2.59 6.17
CA THR A 75 -5.55 3.22 6.72
C THR A 75 -6.79 2.36 6.56
N GLY A 76 -6.69 1.26 5.85
CA GLY A 76 -7.80 0.37 5.60
C GLY A 76 -8.52 0.60 4.28
N ASP A 77 -8.14 1.62 3.53
CA ASP A 77 -8.76 1.93 2.25
C ASP A 77 -8.34 0.93 1.18
N LEU A 78 -9.31 0.49 0.38
CA LEU A 78 -9.00 -0.33 -0.79
C LEU A 78 -8.42 0.57 -1.88
N LEU A 79 -7.24 0.18 -2.37
CA LEU A 79 -6.54 0.96 -3.38
C LEU A 79 -6.99 0.60 -4.79
N ALA A 80 -6.97 -0.67 -5.12
CA ALA A 80 -7.37 -1.16 -6.44
C ALA A 80 -7.39 -2.67 -6.44
N PRO A 81 -8.12 -3.30 -7.40
CA PRO A 81 -8.03 -4.74 -7.61
C PRO A 81 -6.62 -5.16 -8.01
N CYS A 82 -6.18 -6.31 -7.52
CA CYS A 82 -4.86 -6.83 -7.85
C CYS A 82 -4.72 -7.28 -9.32
N SER A 83 -5.83 -7.34 -10.03
CA SER A 83 -5.82 -7.68 -11.46
C SER A 83 -5.13 -6.62 -12.32
N ASP A 84 -5.07 -5.37 -11.83
CA ASP A 84 -4.41 -4.29 -12.53
C ASP A 84 -3.63 -3.45 -11.54
N VAL A 85 -2.30 -3.43 -11.68
CA VAL A 85 -1.43 -2.72 -10.74
C VAL A 85 -1.39 -1.22 -10.97
N GLU A 86 -1.70 -0.74 -12.16
CA GLU A 86 -1.57 0.69 -12.47
C GLU A 86 -2.46 1.58 -11.61
N PRO A 87 -3.75 1.29 -11.42
CA PRO A 87 -4.57 2.06 -10.49
C PRO A 87 -4.04 2.05 -9.07
N ALA A 88 -3.49 0.92 -8.62
CA ALA A 88 -2.90 0.82 -7.29
C ALA A 88 -1.67 1.71 -7.17
N VAL A 89 -0.80 1.71 -8.17
CA VAL A 89 0.38 2.58 -8.20
C VAL A 89 -0.03 4.04 -8.09
N LEU A 90 -1.01 4.45 -8.87
CA LEU A 90 -1.50 5.82 -8.86
C LEU A 90 -2.09 6.22 -7.50
N ARG A 91 -2.83 5.30 -6.87
CA ARG A 91 -3.40 5.55 -5.54
C ARG A 91 -2.32 5.70 -4.48
N VAL A 92 -1.30 4.86 -4.51
CA VAL A 92 -0.18 4.95 -3.58
C VAL A 92 0.56 6.26 -3.77
N MET A 93 0.85 6.63 -5.01
CA MET A 93 1.53 7.89 -5.32
C MET A 93 0.73 9.08 -4.86
N THR A 94 -0.56 9.11 -5.11
CA THR A 94 -1.45 10.18 -4.68
C THR A 94 -1.48 10.31 -3.16
N SER A 95 -1.56 9.17 -2.47
CA SER A 95 -1.56 9.14 -1.01
C SER A 95 -0.27 9.74 -0.43
N LEU A 96 0.88 9.35 -0.98
CA LEU A 96 2.16 9.85 -0.52
C LEU A 96 2.34 11.34 -0.86
N ASP A 97 1.91 11.77 -2.03
CA ASP A 97 1.94 13.18 -2.43
C ASP A 97 1.11 14.04 -1.47
N ARG A 98 -0.03 13.56 -1.03
CA ARG A 98 -0.85 14.26 -0.05
C ARG A 98 -0.13 14.41 1.29
N TRP A 99 0.55 13.38 1.74
CA TRP A 99 1.34 13.43 2.98
C TRP A 99 2.48 14.42 2.86
N ILE A 100 3.16 14.44 1.73
CA ILE A 100 4.25 15.37 1.45
C ILE A 100 3.74 16.80 1.42
N ALA A 101 2.62 17.04 0.75
CA ALA A 101 2.01 18.36 0.67
C ALA A 101 1.60 18.86 2.06
N ALA A 102 1.02 17.99 2.89
CA ALA A 102 0.64 18.34 4.24
C ALA A 102 1.86 18.71 5.09
N ALA A 103 2.93 17.92 4.99
CA ALA A 103 4.18 18.22 5.69
C ALA A 103 4.81 19.53 5.19
N GLY A 104 4.79 19.75 3.88
CA GLY A 104 5.30 20.96 3.27
C GLY A 104 4.51 22.20 3.69
N SER A 105 3.20 22.07 3.80
CA SER A 105 2.34 23.16 4.27
C SER A 105 2.65 23.53 5.71
N SER A 106 2.84 22.53 6.57
CA SER A 106 3.23 22.77 7.97
C SER A 106 4.57 23.49 8.05
N TRP A 107 5.51 23.10 7.23
CA TRP A 107 6.82 23.74 7.16
C TRP A 107 6.73 25.20 6.76
N ARG A 108 5.93 25.49 5.75
CA ARG A 108 5.76 26.86 5.26
C ARG A 108 5.08 27.74 6.30
N THR A 109 4.12 27.19 7.03
CA THR A 109 3.42 27.91 8.07
C THR A 109 4.39 28.29 9.20
N ASP A 110 5.27 27.40 9.57
CA ASP A 110 6.25 27.64 10.62
C ASP A 110 7.34 28.60 10.16
N GLY A 111 7.59 28.67 8.87
CA GLY A 111 8.64 29.50 8.31
C GLY A 111 8.26 30.94 8.03
N VAL A 112 7.02 31.28 8.29
CA VAL A 112 6.54 32.64 8.00
C VAL A 112 6.69 33.59 9.20
#